data_74b82b1b5f74041e98df6a1eb89611c5
#
_entry.id   74b82b1b5f74041e98df6a1eb89611c5
#
_cell.length_a   1.000
_cell.length_b   1.000
_cell.length_c   1.000
_cell.angle_alpha   90.00
_cell.angle_beta   90.00
_cell.angle_gamma   90.00
#
_symmetry.space_group_name_H-M   'P 1'
#
loop_
_entity.id
_entity.type
_entity.pdbx_description
1 polymer ?
#
loop_
_entity_poly.entity_id
_entity_poly.type
_entity_poly.pdbx_seq_one_letter_code
_entity_poly.pdbx_strand_id
1 'polypeptide(L)'
;MRKLLLVIAAAVLISGCGSVGTGSSPNPTQSPGSNLSFDVTVTETTRAASIRVGQKLEVVLHSGNGMNNWTQPLSSDESILIPIVNPAGTAVRGVTLAAFQAKAPGQADITAYGSPICPSGQACPMYAMLFSVHVTVTP
;
A
#
# COMPACT_ATOMS: atom_id res chain seq x y z
N MET A 1 -15.10 13.14 75.53
CA MET A 1 -15.34 14.43 74.81
C MET A 1 -15.19 14.16 73.34
N ARG A 2 -16.33 14.06 72.68
CA ARG A 2 -16.79 15.04 71.64
C ARG A 2 -15.76 15.18 70.49
N LYS A 3 -16.04 14.93 69.29
CA LYS A 3 -17.18 15.16 68.34
C LYS A 3 -16.90 14.32 67.07
N LEU A 4 -17.71 13.48 66.54
CA LEU A 4 -18.88 13.72 65.69
C LEU A 4 -18.66 14.78 64.59
N LEU A 5 -18.64 14.32 63.34
CA LEU A 5 -19.15 14.96 62.15
C LEU A 5 -18.71 14.05 60.97
N LEU A 6 -19.58 13.24 60.44
CA LEU A 6 -20.64 13.52 59.49
C LEU A 6 -20.14 14.10 58.13
N VAL A 7 -20.38 13.26 57.10
CA VAL A 7 -21.08 13.65 55.84
C VAL A 7 -20.13 14.06 54.75
N ILE A 8 -20.24 13.66 53.53
CA ILE A 8 -21.37 13.60 52.58
C ILE A 8 -20.91 12.74 51.41
N ALA A 9 -21.78 11.87 50.97
CA ALA A 9 -21.76 11.25 49.67
C ALA A 9 -22.02 12.33 48.60
N ALA A 10 -21.17 12.40 47.60
CA ALA A 10 -21.50 13.09 46.34
C ALA A 10 -21.25 12.10 45.20
N ALA A 11 -22.33 11.43 44.81
CA ALA A 11 -22.42 10.71 43.57
C ALA A 11 -22.49 11.74 42.45
N VAL A 12 -21.43 11.87 41.67
CA VAL A 12 -21.46 12.62 40.42
C VAL A 12 -21.65 11.62 39.29
N LEU A 13 -22.86 11.47 38.87
CA LEU A 13 -23.23 10.84 37.58
C LEU A 13 -22.83 11.81 36.45
N ILE A 14 -21.71 11.57 35.83
CA ILE A 14 -21.38 12.26 34.59
C ILE A 14 -21.90 11.39 33.46
N SER A 15 -23.10 11.74 33.02
CA SER A 15 -23.64 11.29 31.73
C SER A 15 -22.83 11.98 30.61
N GLY A 16 -21.79 11.34 30.16
CA GLY A 16 -21.05 11.75 28.99
C GLY A 16 -21.81 11.33 27.73
N CYS A 17 -22.67 12.20 27.18
CA CYS A 17 -23.11 12.09 25.78
C CYS A 17 -21.88 12.28 24.90
N GLY A 18 -21.34 11.18 24.38
CA GLY A 18 -20.35 11.20 23.33
C GLY A 18 -20.96 11.79 22.06
N SER A 19 -20.49 12.95 21.66
CA SER A 19 -20.77 13.53 20.37
C SER A 19 -20.27 12.59 19.29
N VAL A 20 -21.19 12.07 18.49
CA VAL A 20 -20.87 11.39 17.22
C VAL A 20 -20.37 12.47 16.27
N GLY A 21 -19.07 12.71 16.28
CA GLY A 21 -18.40 13.53 15.28
C GLY A 21 -18.48 12.79 13.94
N THR A 22 -19.37 13.24 13.06
CA THR A 22 -19.35 12.90 11.64
C THR A 22 -18.14 13.58 10.98
N GLY A 23 -16.97 13.08 11.28
CA GLY A 23 -15.77 13.34 10.49
C GLY A 23 -15.75 12.34 9.36
N SER A 24 -16.25 12.71 8.19
CA SER A 24 -16.00 11.97 6.96
C SER A 24 -14.53 12.12 6.61
N SER A 25 -13.71 11.26 7.19
CA SER A 25 -12.39 10.97 6.64
C SER A 25 -12.64 10.21 5.34
N PRO A 26 -12.05 10.58 4.21
CA PRO A 26 -12.13 9.75 3.02
C PRO A 26 -11.48 8.41 3.37
N ASN A 27 -12.33 7.43 3.58
CA ASN A 27 -11.91 6.06 3.77
C ASN A 27 -11.16 5.64 2.51
N PRO A 28 -9.87 5.28 2.59
CA PRO A 28 -9.21 4.71 1.43
C PRO A 28 -10.03 3.48 1.04
N THR A 29 -10.50 3.46 -0.18
CA THR A 29 -11.27 2.36 -0.77
C THR A 29 -10.49 1.08 -0.53
N GLN A 30 -10.94 0.29 0.44
CA GLN A 30 -10.39 -1.04 0.66
C GLN A 30 -10.78 -1.88 -0.54
N SER A 31 -9.80 -2.26 -1.34
CA SER A 31 -9.96 -3.28 -2.37
C SER A 31 -10.50 -4.55 -1.71
N PRO A 32 -11.60 -5.11 -2.23
CA PRO A 32 -12.17 -6.32 -1.66
C PRO A 32 -11.22 -7.49 -1.88
N GLY A 33 -10.70 -8.07 -0.82
CA GLY A 33 -10.29 -9.46 -0.87
C GLY A 33 -8.88 -9.86 -0.51
N SER A 34 -8.11 -9.10 0.27
CA SER A 34 -6.92 -9.70 0.88
C SER A 34 -6.73 -9.24 2.32
N ASN A 35 -6.62 -10.21 3.24
CA ASN A 35 -6.15 -9.99 4.61
C ASN A 35 -4.65 -9.62 4.68
N LEU A 36 -4.05 -9.22 3.55
CA LEU A 36 -2.72 -8.66 3.47
C LEU A 36 -2.84 -7.14 3.56
N SER A 37 -2.68 -6.64 4.77
CA SER A 37 -2.45 -5.21 4.98
C SER A 37 -1.07 -4.88 4.43
N PHE A 38 -1.01 -3.96 3.47
CA PHE A 38 0.24 -3.38 3.00
C PHE A 38 0.51 -2.09 3.76
N ASP A 39 1.77 -1.89 4.16
CA ASP A 39 2.19 -0.70 4.89
C ASP A 39 2.40 0.49 3.95
N VAL A 40 2.87 0.20 2.74
CA VAL A 40 3.14 1.19 1.70
C VAL A 40 2.64 0.69 0.36
N THR A 41 1.99 1.57 -0.40
CA THR A 41 1.59 1.32 -1.79
C THR A 41 2.31 2.30 -2.70
N VAL A 42 2.93 1.79 -3.76
CA VAL A 42 3.59 2.57 -4.81
C VAL A 42 2.89 2.37 -6.16
N THR A 43 2.86 3.42 -6.94
CA THR A 43 2.22 3.45 -8.26
C THR A 43 3.22 3.87 -9.34
N GLU A 44 2.79 3.89 -10.60
CA GLU A 44 3.62 4.28 -11.76
C GLU A 44 4.24 5.68 -11.64
N THR A 45 3.72 6.54 -10.77
CA THR A 45 4.26 7.90 -10.53
C THR A 45 5.24 7.97 -9.37
N THR A 46 5.30 6.94 -8.53
CA THR A 46 6.19 6.90 -7.36
C THR A 46 7.62 6.62 -7.80
N ARG A 47 8.57 7.40 -7.30
CA ARG A 47 10.02 7.26 -7.64
C ARG A 47 10.86 6.79 -6.47
N ALA A 48 10.39 7.00 -5.23
CA ALA A 48 11.08 6.58 -4.02
C ALA A 48 10.08 6.18 -2.95
N ALA A 49 10.46 5.22 -2.11
CA ALA A 49 9.69 4.78 -0.95
C ALA A 49 10.65 4.43 0.20
N SER A 50 10.16 4.52 1.42
CA SER A 50 10.89 4.08 2.61
C SER A 50 10.01 3.17 3.44
N ILE A 51 10.55 2.02 3.84
CA ILE A 51 9.87 1.04 4.68
C ILE A 51 10.84 0.50 5.73
N ARG A 52 10.29 -0.18 6.74
CA ARG A 52 11.10 -0.86 7.77
C ARG A 52 11.16 -2.34 7.52
N VAL A 53 12.19 -2.98 8.07
CA VAL A 53 12.27 -4.45 8.09
C VAL A 53 10.96 -5.05 8.64
N GLY A 54 10.44 -6.05 7.95
CA GLY A 54 9.17 -6.72 8.25
C GLY A 54 7.94 -6.11 7.58
N GLN A 55 7.99 -4.86 7.15
CA GLN A 55 6.88 -4.20 6.45
C GLN A 55 6.70 -4.74 5.03
N LYS A 56 5.48 -4.55 4.52
CA LYS A 56 5.05 -5.00 3.19
C LYS A 56 4.75 -3.82 2.30
N LEU A 57 5.26 -3.88 1.08
CA LEU A 57 5.06 -2.89 0.04
C LEU A 57 4.26 -3.51 -1.10
N GLU A 58 3.22 -2.81 -1.57
CA GLU A 58 2.48 -3.16 -2.76
C GLU A 58 2.85 -2.25 -3.92
N VAL A 59 3.01 -2.84 -5.09
CA VAL A 59 3.17 -2.12 -6.37
C VAL A 59 1.89 -2.25 -7.16
N VAL A 60 1.31 -1.13 -7.55
CA VAL A 60 0.08 -1.06 -8.35
C VAL A 60 0.37 -0.27 -9.61
N LEU A 61 0.43 -0.94 -10.75
CA LEU A 61 0.71 -0.32 -12.05
C LEU A 61 -0.53 -0.41 -12.94
N HIS A 62 -1.08 0.74 -13.31
CA HIS A 62 -2.25 0.82 -14.16
C HIS A 62 -1.85 0.86 -15.63
N SER A 63 -2.55 0.09 -16.45
CA SER A 63 -2.47 0.21 -17.90
C SER A 63 -3.26 1.44 -18.33
N GLY A 64 -2.59 2.46 -18.86
CA GLY A 64 -3.25 3.68 -19.35
C GLY A 64 -3.97 3.40 -20.67
N ASN A 65 -5.23 3.83 -20.80
CA ASN A 65 -6.03 3.93 -22.04
C ASN A 65 -5.72 2.88 -23.14
N GLY A 66 -5.68 1.60 -22.79
CA GLY A 66 -5.36 0.50 -23.72
C GLY A 66 -3.88 0.40 -24.11
N MET A 67 -3.03 1.21 -23.52
CA MET A 67 -1.59 1.23 -23.73
C MET A 67 -0.91 0.86 -22.40
N ASN A 68 0.14 0.07 -22.47
CA ASN A 68 0.99 -0.41 -21.39
C ASN A 68 0.49 -1.66 -20.67
N ASN A 69 0.90 -2.77 -21.20
CA ASN A 69 0.90 -4.01 -20.45
C ASN A 69 2.23 -4.05 -19.66
N TRP A 70 2.17 -3.98 -18.35
CA TRP A 70 3.36 -4.01 -17.50
C TRP A 70 3.84 -5.44 -17.31
N THR A 71 5.15 -5.66 -17.37
CA THR A 71 5.75 -6.91 -16.90
C THR A 71 5.59 -7.02 -15.38
N GLN A 72 5.78 -8.23 -14.84
CA GLN A 72 5.83 -8.43 -13.40
C GLN A 72 6.97 -7.58 -12.79
N PRO A 73 6.68 -6.74 -11.80
CA PRO A 73 7.71 -5.99 -11.08
C PRO A 73 8.73 -6.92 -10.40
N LEU A 74 10.01 -6.59 -10.54
CA LEU A 74 11.12 -7.35 -9.98
C LEU A 74 11.96 -6.47 -9.05
N SER A 75 12.42 -7.04 -7.95
CA SER A 75 13.40 -6.42 -7.05
C SER A 75 14.82 -6.63 -7.58
N SER A 76 15.68 -5.61 -7.47
CA SER A 76 17.08 -5.72 -7.80
C SER A 76 17.89 -6.52 -6.76
N ASP A 77 17.35 -6.65 -5.54
CA ASP A 77 17.96 -7.42 -4.45
C ASP A 77 16.88 -8.09 -3.57
N GLU A 78 16.70 -9.40 -3.78
CA GLU A 78 15.76 -10.21 -3.02
C GLU A 78 16.22 -10.50 -1.58
N SER A 79 17.46 -10.25 -1.24
CA SER A 79 17.93 -10.32 0.14
C SER A 79 17.41 -9.17 1.00
N ILE A 80 17.11 -8.03 0.37
CA ILE A 80 16.55 -6.82 0.99
C ILE A 80 15.03 -6.80 0.82
N LEU A 81 14.53 -6.99 -0.40
CA LEU A 81 13.11 -6.97 -0.74
C LEU A 81 12.72 -8.28 -1.44
N ILE A 82 12.12 -9.19 -0.68
CA ILE A 82 11.66 -10.47 -1.23
C ILE A 82 10.25 -10.34 -1.82
N PRO A 83 10.00 -10.88 -3.03
CA PRO A 83 8.66 -10.94 -3.55
C PRO A 83 7.78 -11.86 -2.69
N ILE A 84 6.55 -11.43 -2.45
CA ILE A 84 5.52 -12.21 -1.77
C ILE A 84 4.28 -12.32 -2.66
N VAL A 85 3.46 -13.34 -2.41
CA VAL A 85 2.23 -13.53 -3.18
C VAL A 85 1.24 -12.41 -2.84
N ASN A 86 0.77 -11.70 -3.88
CA ASN A 86 -0.35 -10.78 -3.76
C ASN A 86 -1.63 -11.52 -4.18
N PRO A 87 -2.55 -11.86 -3.25
CA PRO A 87 -3.75 -12.60 -3.59
C PRO A 87 -4.72 -11.84 -4.51
N ALA A 88 -4.60 -10.51 -4.57
CA ALA A 88 -5.37 -9.68 -5.50
C ALA A 88 -4.79 -9.64 -6.92
N GLY A 89 -3.59 -10.22 -7.13
CA GLY A 89 -2.80 -10.09 -8.36
C GLY A 89 -3.45 -10.60 -9.65
N THR A 90 -4.58 -11.30 -9.58
CA THR A 90 -5.29 -11.83 -10.75
C THR A 90 -6.65 -11.19 -10.99
N ALA A 91 -7.08 -10.25 -10.15
CA ALA A 91 -8.49 -9.87 -10.07
C ALA A 91 -8.89 -8.67 -10.93
N VAL A 92 -7.98 -7.82 -11.38
CA VAL A 92 -8.34 -6.56 -12.06
C VAL A 92 -7.68 -6.44 -13.43
N ARG A 93 -8.50 -6.31 -14.47
CA ARG A 93 -7.99 -6.05 -15.83
C ARG A 93 -7.33 -4.67 -15.89
N GLY A 94 -6.20 -4.59 -16.58
CA GLY A 94 -5.47 -3.33 -16.76
C GLY A 94 -4.71 -2.87 -15.53
N VAL A 95 -4.52 -3.73 -14.54
CA VAL A 95 -3.68 -3.46 -13.36
C VAL A 95 -2.69 -4.60 -13.18
N THR A 96 -1.42 -4.27 -13.04
CA THR A 96 -0.37 -5.21 -12.63
C THR A 96 -0.07 -4.98 -11.17
N LEU A 97 -0.21 -6.04 -10.36
CA LEU A 97 0.02 -6.01 -8.92
C LEU A 97 1.23 -6.87 -8.57
N ALA A 98 2.08 -6.33 -7.71
CA ALA A 98 3.15 -7.09 -7.08
C ALA A 98 3.24 -6.71 -5.61
N ALA A 99 3.79 -7.60 -4.80
CA ALA A 99 3.99 -7.36 -3.39
C ALA A 99 5.39 -7.81 -2.97
N PHE A 100 5.99 -7.05 -2.07
CA PHE A 100 7.32 -7.29 -1.53
C PHE A 100 7.31 -7.15 -0.01
N GLN A 101 8.18 -7.91 0.65
CA GLN A 101 8.44 -7.77 2.08
C GLN A 101 9.88 -7.36 2.31
N ALA A 102 10.09 -6.37 3.16
CA ALA A 102 11.42 -5.97 3.60
C ALA A 102 12.02 -7.02 4.56
N LYS A 103 13.16 -7.58 4.19
CA LYS A 103 13.86 -8.64 4.95
C LYS A 103 15.05 -8.11 5.70
N ALA A 104 15.80 -7.18 5.13
CA ALA A 104 17.02 -6.63 5.71
C ALA A 104 17.13 -5.14 5.42
N PRO A 105 17.85 -4.37 6.26
CA PRO A 105 18.14 -2.97 5.96
C PRO A 105 19.01 -2.84 4.71
N GLY A 106 18.77 -1.82 3.91
CA GLY A 106 19.51 -1.57 2.68
C GLY A 106 18.70 -0.79 1.66
N GLN A 107 19.11 -0.87 0.41
CA GLN A 107 18.44 -0.22 -0.71
C GLN A 107 18.26 -1.22 -1.85
N ALA A 108 17.10 -1.20 -2.47
CA ALA A 108 16.80 -1.99 -3.64
C ALA A 108 15.88 -1.23 -4.58
N ASP A 109 16.00 -1.45 -5.87
CA ASP A 109 15.11 -0.90 -6.88
C ASP A 109 14.07 -1.95 -7.28
N ILE A 110 12.82 -1.51 -7.43
CA ILE A 110 11.78 -2.34 -8.05
C ILE A 110 11.54 -1.80 -9.45
N THR A 111 11.64 -2.66 -10.46
CA THR A 111 11.52 -2.29 -11.86
C THR A 111 10.47 -3.13 -12.58
N ALA A 112 9.78 -2.51 -13.55
CA ALA A 112 8.91 -3.17 -14.50
C ALA A 112 8.96 -2.46 -15.86
N TYR A 113 8.66 -3.18 -16.91
CA TYR A 113 8.60 -2.63 -18.27
C TYR A 113 7.16 -2.62 -18.77
N GLY A 114 6.73 -1.47 -19.29
CA GLY A 114 5.45 -1.33 -19.97
C GLY A 114 5.65 -1.35 -21.48
N SER A 115 4.78 -2.06 -22.20
CA SER A 115 4.73 -2.08 -23.65
C SER A 115 3.33 -1.76 -24.15
N PRO A 116 3.17 -1.16 -25.34
CA PRO A 116 1.86 -0.91 -25.91
C PRO A 116 1.11 -2.22 -26.20
N ILE A 117 -0.19 -2.21 -26.01
CA ILE A 117 -1.07 -3.30 -26.45
C ILE A 117 -1.38 -3.06 -27.92
N CYS A 118 -0.95 -3.98 -28.78
CA CYS A 118 -1.10 -3.85 -30.20
C CYS A 118 -2.29 -4.70 -30.69
N PRO A 119 -3.29 -4.09 -31.36
CA PRO A 119 -4.34 -4.82 -32.02
C PRO A 119 -3.78 -5.65 -33.20
N SER A 120 -4.32 -6.84 -33.40
CA SER A 120 -3.93 -7.70 -34.51
C SER A 120 -4.10 -6.98 -35.85
N GLY A 121 -3.06 -7.01 -36.70
CA GLY A 121 -3.09 -6.43 -38.04
C GLY A 121 -2.83 -4.93 -38.13
N GLN A 122 -2.47 -4.27 -37.02
CA GLN A 122 -2.07 -2.86 -37.03
C GLN A 122 -0.58 -2.70 -36.72
N ALA A 123 0.01 -1.62 -37.22
CA ALA A 123 1.37 -1.26 -36.86
C ALA A 123 1.46 -0.92 -35.36
N CYS A 124 2.39 -1.58 -34.69
CA CYS A 124 2.60 -1.38 -33.27
C CYS A 124 3.63 -0.28 -33.00
N PRO A 125 3.36 0.71 -32.14
CA PRO A 125 4.36 1.68 -31.75
C PRO A 125 5.52 0.98 -31.02
N MET A 126 6.75 1.29 -31.45
CA MET A 126 7.94 0.70 -30.86
C MET A 126 8.48 1.62 -29.74
N TYR A 127 7.82 1.61 -28.59
CA TYR A 127 8.34 2.25 -27.39
C TYR A 127 8.17 1.31 -26.18
N ALA A 128 9.02 1.50 -25.19
CA ALA A 128 8.90 0.85 -23.90
C ALA A 128 8.92 1.91 -22.81
N MET A 129 8.13 1.71 -21.77
CA MET A 129 8.14 2.53 -20.57
C MET A 129 8.84 1.77 -19.45
N LEU A 130 9.71 2.46 -18.71
CA LEU A 130 10.34 1.91 -17.51
C LEU A 130 9.65 2.48 -16.28
N PHE A 131 9.10 1.59 -15.46
CA PHE A 131 8.80 1.88 -14.07
C PHE A 131 10.02 1.54 -13.24
N SER A 132 10.44 2.46 -12.38
CA SER A 132 11.49 2.24 -11.40
C SER A 132 11.19 3.03 -10.15
N VAL A 133 11.20 2.36 -9.00
CA VAL A 133 11.08 2.96 -7.68
C VAL A 133 12.25 2.52 -6.81
N HIS A 134 12.93 3.50 -6.21
CA HIS A 134 14.02 3.27 -5.26
C HIS A 134 13.44 3.07 -3.86
N VAL A 135 13.71 1.91 -3.26
CA VAL A 135 13.20 1.57 -1.93
C VAL A 135 14.34 1.52 -0.93
N THR A 136 14.22 2.33 0.13
CA THR A 136 15.11 2.31 1.28
C THR A 136 14.47 1.53 2.41
N VAL A 137 15.15 0.49 2.88
CA VAL A 137 14.71 -0.30 4.03
C VAL A 137 15.55 0.09 5.25
N THR A 138 14.86 0.54 6.30
CA THR A 138 15.48 0.88 7.59
C THR A 138 15.25 -0.24 8.61
N PRO A 139 16.09 -0.34 9.65
CA PRO A 139 15.90 -1.27 10.78
C PRO A 139 14.55 -1.15 11.46
#